data_faafcd48777453917b92e2de19d00104
#
_entry.id   faafcd48777453917b92e2de19d00104
#
_cell.length_a   1.000
_cell.length_b   1.000
_cell.length_c   1.000
_cell.angle_alpha   90.00
_cell.angle_beta   90.00
_cell.angle_gamma   90.00
#
_symmetry.space_group_name_H-M   'P 1'
#
loop_
_entity.id
_entity.type
_entity.pdbx_description
1 polymer ?
#
loop_
_entity_poly.entity_id
_entity_poly.type
_entity_poly.pdbx_seq_one_letter_code
_entity_poly.pdbx_strand_id
1 'polypeptide(L)'
;MAKPKVPGLFKGLGVTFGTLMRTATEGSNTIQYPHEKETPPVRARGVIALHEGNCTSCMLCARSCPDWCIYIEGHKELAPPRRAGGSPRKVNKLDRFDIDYALCMYCGICVEVCPFDALFWSPEYEYSEPRIADLLHDKS
;
A
#
# COMPACT_ATOMS: atom_id res chain seq x y z
N MET A 1 -50.66 15.08 -25.44
CA MET A 1 -49.85 16.29 -25.70
C MET A 1 -48.38 15.89 -25.68
N ALA A 2 -47.70 15.88 -26.81
CA ALA A 2 -46.26 15.56 -26.90
C ALA A 2 -45.45 16.73 -26.31
N LYS A 3 -44.61 16.48 -25.33
CA LYS A 3 -43.67 17.50 -24.79
C LYS A 3 -42.73 17.98 -25.90
N PRO A 4 -42.47 19.27 -26.05
CA PRO A 4 -41.56 19.76 -27.06
C PRO A 4 -40.17 19.13 -26.84
N LYS A 5 -39.61 18.49 -27.87
CA LYS A 5 -38.26 17.93 -27.85
C LYS A 5 -37.27 19.09 -27.92
N VAL A 6 -36.65 19.43 -26.77
CA VAL A 6 -35.57 20.39 -26.76
C VAL A 6 -34.39 19.81 -27.54
N PRO A 7 -33.80 20.53 -28.50
CA PRO A 7 -32.63 20.08 -29.23
C PRO A 7 -31.51 19.68 -28.29
N GLY A 8 -30.77 18.60 -28.59
CA GLY A 8 -29.73 18.04 -27.71
C GLY A 8 -28.68 19.05 -27.29
N LEU A 9 -28.36 20.01 -28.18
CA LEU A 9 -27.43 21.11 -27.91
C LEU A 9 -27.85 21.96 -26.68
N PHE A 10 -29.11 22.40 -26.64
CA PHE A 10 -29.62 23.21 -25.51
C PHE A 10 -29.72 22.40 -24.22
N LYS A 11 -30.02 21.11 -24.33
CA LYS A 11 -30.04 20.22 -23.17
C LYS A 11 -28.59 20.08 -22.58
N GLY A 12 -27.61 19.86 -23.44
CA GLY A 12 -26.20 19.79 -23.03
C GLY A 12 -25.72 21.09 -22.39
N LEU A 13 -26.02 22.23 -23.04
CA LEU A 13 -25.66 23.55 -22.51
C LEU A 13 -26.32 23.82 -21.15
N GLY A 14 -27.56 23.41 -20.96
CA GLY A 14 -28.26 23.54 -19.68
C GLY A 14 -27.61 22.72 -18.56
N VAL A 15 -27.10 21.51 -18.85
CA VAL A 15 -26.40 20.68 -17.88
C VAL A 15 -25.06 21.35 -17.46
N THR A 16 -24.27 21.81 -18.44
CA THR A 16 -22.97 22.46 -18.15
C THR A 16 -23.17 23.78 -17.39
N PHE A 17 -24.15 24.58 -17.75
CA PHE A 17 -24.50 25.80 -17.04
C PHE A 17 -24.98 25.53 -15.59
N GLY A 18 -25.82 24.51 -15.40
CA GLY A 18 -26.24 24.09 -14.05
C GLY A 18 -25.06 23.63 -13.17
N THR A 19 -24.10 22.91 -13.76
CA THR A 19 -22.87 22.53 -13.06
C THR A 19 -22.01 23.74 -12.72
N LEU A 20 -21.87 24.70 -13.63
CA LEU A 20 -21.14 25.95 -13.39
C LEU A 20 -21.75 26.72 -12.21
N MET A 21 -23.08 26.90 -12.20
CA MET A 21 -23.77 27.60 -11.12
C MET A 21 -23.57 26.89 -9.78
N ARG A 22 -23.67 25.56 -9.76
CA ARG A 22 -23.45 24.77 -8.56
C ARG A 22 -22.01 24.91 -8.04
N THR A 23 -21.01 24.81 -8.93
CA THR A 23 -19.60 25.02 -8.56
C THR A 23 -19.32 26.43 -8.02
N ALA A 24 -19.99 27.43 -8.56
CA ALA A 24 -19.86 28.82 -8.08
C ALA A 24 -20.47 29.03 -6.67
N THR A 25 -21.50 28.26 -6.31
CA THR A 25 -22.17 28.38 -4.99
C THR A 25 -21.64 27.42 -3.93
N GLU A 26 -21.29 26.20 -4.32
CA GLU A 26 -20.86 25.13 -3.40
C GLU A 26 -19.32 25.02 -3.30
N GLY A 27 -18.59 25.68 -4.21
CA GLY A 27 -17.14 25.59 -4.32
C GLY A 27 -16.66 24.45 -5.24
N SER A 28 -15.35 24.37 -5.42
CA SER A 28 -14.70 23.35 -6.23
C SER A 28 -14.41 22.11 -5.39
N ASN A 29 -14.58 20.92 -5.96
CA ASN A 29 -14.20 19.63 -5.35
C ASN A 29 -12.69 19.34 -5.50
N THR A 30 -11.92 20.26 -6.06
CA THR A 30 -10.48 20.07 -6.25
C THR A 30 -9.71 20.39 -4.98
N ILE A 31 -8.75 19.51 -4.65
CA ILE A 31 -7.80 19.70 -3.54
C ILE A 31 -6.53 20.34 -4.10
N GLN A 32 -6.00 21.33 -3.41
CA GLN A 32 -4.80 22.08 -3.83
C GLN A 32 -3.52 21.32 -3.44
N TYR A 33 -3.35 20.12 -3.98
CA TYR A 33 -2.13 19.34 -3.81
C TYR A 33 -0.92 20.07 -4.45
N PRO A 34 0.28 20.16 -3.81
CA PRO A 34 0.67 19.50 -2.54
C PRO A 34 0.42 20.34 -1.28
N HIS A 35 -0.17 21.55 -1.41
CA HIS A 35 -0.40 22.47 -0.28
C HIS A 35 -1.48 21.95 0.67
N GLU A 36 -2.48 21.29 0.12
CA GLU A 36 -3.55 20.60 0.82
C GLU A 36 -3.50 19.11 0.46
N LYS A 37 -3.45 18.23 1.47
CA LYS A 37 -3.44 16.78 1.29
C LYS A 37 -4.66 16.17 1.97
N GLU A 38 -5.33 15.29 1.24
CA GLU A 38 -6.39 14.49 1.83
C GLU A 38 -5.80 13.36 2.69
N THR A 39 -6.38 13.17 3.87
CA THR A 39 -6.01 12.02 4.72
C THR A 39 -6.53 10.74 4.07
N PRO A 40 -5.66 9.76 3.77
CA PRO A 40 -6.10 8.52 3.16
C PRO A 40 -7.08 7.78 4.09
N PRO A 41 -8.10 7.10 3.55
CA PRO A 41 -9.03 6.31 4.34
C PRO A 41 -8.29 5.16 5.05
N VAL A 42 -8.85 4.67 6.16
CA VAL A 42 -8.25 3.63 7.03
C VAL A 42 -7.86 2.35 6.26
N ARG A 43 -8.52 2.07 5.14
CA ARG A 43 -8.24 0.91 4.28
C ARG A 43 -7.47 1.26 3.01
N ALA A 44 -6.82 2.41 2.96
CA ALA A 44 -5.96 2.76 1.84
C ALA A 44 -4.77 1.79 1.75
N ARG A 45 -4.40 1.44 0.52
CA ARG A 45 -3.22 0.63 0.24
C ARG A 45 -2.07 1.57 -0.10
N GLY A 46 -1.27 1.90 0.91
CA GLY A 46 -0.04 2.67 0.73
C GLY A 46 1.20 1.77 0.63
N VAL A 47 2.31 2.24 1.17
CA VAL A 47 3.54 1.44 1.27
C VAL A 47 3.31 0.27 2.24
N ILE A 48 3.83 -0.90 1.88
CA ILE A 48 3.88 -2.04 2.80
C ILE A 48 5.05 -1.81 3.76
N ALA A 49 4.74 -1.76 5.05
CA ALA A 49 5.72 -1.60 6.11
C ALA A 49 5.97 -2.93 6.84
N LEU A 50 7.16 -3.08 7.42
CA LEU A 50 7.60 -4.27 8.13
C LEU A 50 7.81 -3.97 9.62
N HIS A 51 7.27 -4.83 10.46
CA HIS A 51 7.62 -4.97 11.87
C HIS A 51 8.70 -6.04 12.00
N GLU A 52 9.98 -5.66 12.00
CA GLU A 52 11.12 -6.58 12.06
C GLU A 52 11.02 -7.56 13.24
N GLY A 53 10.67 -7.06 14.43
CA GLY A 53 10.57 -7.88 15.64
C GLY A 53 9.57 -9.03 15.57
N ASN A 54 8.59 -8.92 14.66
CA ASN A 54 7.58 -9.94 14.42
C ASN A 54 7.97 -10.89 13.29
N CYS A 55 8.90 -10.47 12.42
CA CYS A 55 9.30 -11.27 11.26
C CYS A 55 10.20 -12.45 11.67
N THR A 56 9.82 -13.64 11.28
CA THR A 56 10.56 -14.88 11.53
C THR A 56 11.25 -15.42 10.29
N SER A 57 11.39 -14.64 9.24
CA SER A 57 11.97 -15.05 7.93
C SER A 57 11.37 -16.37 7.40
N CYS A 58 10.04 -16.55 7.56
CA CYS A 58 9.36 -17.79 7.17
C CYS A 58 9.15 -17.93 5.65
N MET A 59 9.41 -16.87 4.88
CA MET A 59 9.30 -16.82 3.42
C MET A 59 7.87 -16.99 2.86
N LEU A 60 6.82 -16.98 3.70
CA LEU A 60 5.44 -17.17 3.22
C LEU A 60 4.99 -16.02 2.31
N CYS A 61 5.26 -14.80 2.70
CA CYS A 61 4.92 -13.61 1.90
C CYS A 61 5.62 -13.61 0.53
N ALA A 62 6.91 -13.99 0.48
CA ALA A 62 7.66 -14.06 -0.78
C ALA A 62 7.13 -15.16 -1.69
N ARG A 63 6.80 -16.36 -1.14
CA ARG A 63 6.24 -17.47 -1.92
C ARG A 63 4.82 -17.22 -2.42
N SER A 64 4.04 -16.44 -1.68
CA SER A 64 2.66 -16.10 -2.05
C SER A 64 2.56 -14.89 -2.95
N CYS A 65 3.68 -14.19 -3.18
CA CYS A 65 3.72 -13.04 -4.06
C CYS A 65 3.59 -13.47 -5.53
N PRO A 66 2.58 -13.00 -6.28
CA PRO A 66 2.42 -13.34 -7.68
C PRO A 66 3.52 -12.76 -8.57
N ASP A 67 4.09 -11.61 -8.19
CA ASP A 67 5.08 -10.87 -8.97
C ASP A 67 6.53 -11.11 -8.50
N TRP A 68 6.72 -11.93 -7.48
CA TRP A 68 8.05 -12.28 -6.94
C TRP A 68 8.88 -11.04 -6.53
N CYS A 69 8.21 -9.98 -6.08
CA CYS A 69 8.84 -8.70 -5.76
C CYS A 69 9.38 -8.60 -4.33
N ILE A 70 9.36 -9.69 -3.55
CA ILE A 70 9.80 -9.71 -2.15
C ILE A 70 11.04 -10.57 -2.00
N TYR A 71 12.13 -9.98 -1.54
CA TYR A 71 13.41 -10.64 -1.32
C TYR A 71 13.68 -10.71 0.17
N ILE A 72 13.92 -11.90 0.69
CA ILE A 72 14.15 -12.14 2.12
C ILE A 72 15.40 -12.97 2.28
N GLU A 73 16.32 -12.49 3.11
CA GLU A 73 17.49 -13.22 3.58
C GLU A 73 17.41 -13.38 5.09
N GLY A 74 17.83 -14.52 5.59
CA GLY A 74 17.81 -14.77 7.02
C GLY A 74 18.66 -15.99 7.36
N HIS A 75 19.20 -15.97 8.57
CA HIS A 75 20.01 -17.06 9.11
C HIS A 75 19.37 -17.70 10.36
N LYS A 76 19.93 -18.82 10.77
CA LYS A 76 19.51 -19.52 11.98
C LYS A 76 20.45 -19.15 13.12
N GLU A 77 19.89 -18.58 14.18
CA GLU A 77 20.62 -18.26 15.41
C GLU A 77 20.17 -19.17 16.56
N LEU A 78 21.06 -19.43 17.51
CA LEU A 78 20.76 -20.17 18.73
C LEU A 78 20.21 -19.19 19.77
N ALA A 79 18.92 -19.28 20.03
CA ALA A 79 18.28 -18.51 21.09
C ALA A 79 18.31 -19.28 22.43
N PRO A 80 18.34 -18.54 23.55
CA PRO A 80 18.26 -19.15 24.87
C PRO A 80 16.96 -19.95 25.03
N PRO A 81 16.96 -20.99 25.86
CA PRO A 81 15.78 -21.81 26.11
C PRO A 81 14.66 -20.97 26.74
N ARG A 82 13.39 -21.27 26.36
CA ARG A 82 12.21 -20.59 26.95
C ARG A 82 11.97 -20.94 28.42
N ARG A 83 12.56 -22.03 28.91
CA ARG A 83 12.43 -22.50 30.31
C ARG A 83 13.81 -22.73 30.88
N ALA A 84 14.01 -22.43 32.16
CA ALA A 84 15.24 -22.73 32.87
C ALA A 84 15.56 -24.23 32.77
N GLY A 85 16.78 -24.57 32.33
CA GLY A 85 17.22 -25.98 32.14
C GLY A 85 16.85 -26.60 30.79
N GLY A 86 16.20 -25.85 29.87
CA GLY A 86 15.90 -26.34 28.51
C GLY A 86 17.10 -26.31 27.59
N SER A 87 16.99 -27.00 26.43
CA SER A 87 18.00 -26.92 25.38
C SER A 87 17.88 -25.61 24.55
N PRO A 88 18.99 -25.05 24.06
CA PRO A 88 18.94 -23.90 23.16
C PRO A 88 18.18 -24.27 21.90
N ARG A 89 17.37 -23.33 21.40
CA ARG A 89 16.55 -23.55 20.22
C ARG A 89 17.09 -22.75 19.03
N LYS A 90 16.97 -23.32 17.83
CA LYS A 90 17.26 -22.60 16.60
C LYS A 90 16.07 -21.70 16.26
N VAL A 91 16.32 -20.40 16.10
CA VAL A 91 15.35 -19.41 15.62
C VAL A 91 15.86 -18.83 14.30
N ASN A 92 14.96 -18.53 13.41
CA ASN A 92 15.31 -17.77 12.23
C ASN A 92 15.37 -16.29 12.62
N LYS A 93 16.43 -15.61 12.15
CA LYS A 93 16.60 -14.18 12.28
C LYS A 93 16.60 -13.57 10.88
N LEU A 94 15.98 -12.42 10.76
CA LEU A 94 15.93 -11.65 9.53
C LEU A 94 17.27 -10.91 9.39
N ASP A 95 17.85 -10.97 8.18
CA ASP A 95 19.06 -10.21 7.82
C ASP A 95 18.73 -9.11 6.83
N ARG A 96 17.80 -9.40 5.89
CA ARG A 96 17.41 -8.49 4.85
C ARG A 96 15.97 -8.74 4.41
N PHE A 97 15.24 -7.66 4.20
CA PHE A 97 13.88 -7.71 3.69
C PHE A 97 13.65 -6.57 2.71
N ASP A 98 13.62 -6.87 1.43
CA ASP A 98 13.39 -5.87 0.39
C ASP A 98 12.06 -6.11 -0.31
N ILE A 99 11.44 -5.00 -0.73
CA ILE A 99 10.29 -5.02 -1.63
C ILE A 99 10.62 -4.17 -2.85
N ASP A 100 10.54 -4.78 -4.03
CA ASP A 100 10.65 -4.08 -5.30
C ASP A 100 9.29 -3.51 -5.71
N TYR A 101 9.11 -2.21 -5.47
CA TYR A 101 7.87 -1.52 -5.82
C TYR A 101 7.71 -1.24 -7.31
N ALA A 102 8.76 -1.43 -8.12
CA ALA A 102 8.65 -1.39 -9.58
C ALA A 102 7.89 -2.60 -10.13
N LEU A 103 7.89 -3.73 -9.41
CA LEU A 103 7.19 -4.96 -9.78
C LEU A 103 5.89 -5.15 -8.98
N CYS A 104 5.79 -4.57 -7.80
CA CYS A 104 4.68 -4.79 -6.87
C CYS A 104 3.34 -4.28 -7.43
N MET A 105 2.34 -5.16 -7.52
CA MET A 105 0.97 -4.79 -7.92
C MET A 105 0.05 -4.37 -6.75
N TYR A 106 0.56 -4.20 -5.55
CA TYR A 106 -0.19 -3.77 -4.35
C TYR A 106 -1.42 -4.64 -4.03
N CYS A 107 -1.36 -5.93 -4.32
CA CYS A 107 -2.47 -6.87 -4.10
C CYS A 107 -2.78 -7.12 -2.61
N GLY A 108 -1.76 -7.02 -1.72
CA GLY A 108 -1.90 -7.20 -0.28
C GLY A 108 -1.85 -8.66 0.21
N ILE A 109 -1.67 -9.63 -0.68
CA ILE A 109 -1.60 -11.05 -0.31
C ILE A 109 -0.49 -11.31 0.72
N CYS A 110 0.65 -10.62 0.60
CA CYS A 110 1.76 -10.74 1.54
C CYS A 110 1.40 -10.28 2.96
N VAL A 111 0.55 -9.27 3.08
CA VAL A 111 0.04 -8.78 4.38
C VAL A 111 -0.93 -9.81 4.97
N GLU A 112 -1.87 -10.31 4.16
CA GLU A 112 -2.90 -11.25 4.61
C GLU A 112 -2.34 -12.64 4.99
N VAL A 113 -1.30 -13.09 4.28
CA VAL A 113 -0.70 -14.42 4.50
C VAL A 113 0.26 -14.45 5.69
N CYS A 114 0.66 -13.30 6.23
CA CYS A 114 1.61 -13.21 7.33
C CYS A 114 0.98 -13.67 8.66
N PRO A 115 1.39 -14.82 9.24
CA PRO A 115 0.79 -15.34 10.48
C PRO A 115 1.28 -14.60 11.74
N PHE A 116 2.21 -13.67 11.59
CA PHE A 116 2.85 -12.94 12.69
C PHE A 116 2.51 -11.45 12.67
N ASP A 117 1.61 -11.01 11.78
CA ASP A 117 1.28 -9.59 11.58
C ASP A 117 2.52 -8.70 11.44
N ALA A 118 3.56 -9.23 10.78
CA ALA A 118 4.80 -8.51 10.56
C ALA A 118 4.69 -7.49 9.42
N LEU A 119 3.78 -7.71 8.47
CA LEU A 119 3.55 -6.81 7.34
C LEU A 119 2.21 -6.08 7.52
N PHE A 120 2.21 -4.78 7.26
CA PHE A 120 1.01 -3.96 7.35
C PHE A 120 1.04 -2.81 6.34
N TRP A 121 -0.13 -2.20 6.08
CA TRP A 121 -0.24 -1.03 5.22
C TRP A 121 0.11 0.24 5.99
N SER A 122 1.13 0.97 5.51
CA SER A 122 1.39 2.34 5.96
C SER A 122 0.46 3.31 5.23
N PRO A 123 0.06 4.43 5.85
CA PRO A 123 -0.67 5.49 5.17
C PRO A 123 0.20 6.28 4.16
N GLU A 124 1.49 6.03 4.10
CA GLU A 124 2.41 6.67 3.18
C GLU A 124 2.21 6.17 1.76
N TYR A 125 2.12 7.10 0.81
CA TYR A 125 1.92 6.82 -0.62
C TYR A 125 2.82 7.67 -1.53
N GLU A 126 3.59 8.61 -0.97
CA GLU A 126 4.45 9.53 -1.70
C GLU A 126 5.90 9.01 -1.73
N TYR A 127 6.17 8.02 -2.55
CA TYR A 127 7.50 7.38 -2.67
C TYR A 127 7.91 7.15 -4.13
N SER A 128 7.46 8.06 -5.02
CA SER A 128 7.88 8.01 -6.42
C SER A 128 9.35 8.44 -6.55
N GLU A 129 10.13 7.62 -7.24
CA GLU A 129 11.56 7.82 -7.43
C GLU A 129 11.89 8.08 -8.90
N PRO A 130 12.94 8.86 -9.21
CA PRO A 130 13.33 9.19 -10.59
C PRO A 130 13.95 8.00 -11.34
N ARG A 131 14.44 6.99 -10.64
CA ARG A 131 15.04 5.79 -11.24
C ARG A 131 14.36 4.55 -10.71
N ILE A 132 14.09 3.60 -11.59
CA ILE A 132 13.44 2.33 -11.25
C ILE A 132 14.21 1.51 -10.19
N ALA A 133 15.54 1.62 -10.18
CA ALA A 133 16.37 0.93 -9.19
C ALA A 133 16.16 1.44 -7.76
N ASP A 134 15.75 2.70 -7.59
CA ASP A 134 15.52 3.31 -6.29
C ASP A 134 14.16 2.89 -5.70
N LEU A 135 13.31 2.19 -6.48
CA LEU A 135 12.06 1.59 -6.01
C LEU A 135 12.26 0.23 -5.31
N LEU A 136 13.49 -0.26 -5.22
CA LEU A 136 13.83 -1.38 -4.36
C LEU A 136 14.04 -0.85 -2.93
N HIS A 137 13.03 -1.05 -2.09
CA HIS A 137 13.05 -0.55 -0.72
C HIS A 137 13.49 -1.64 0.26
N ASP A 138 14.61 -1.40 0.94
CA ASP A 138 15.02 -2.17 2.10
C ASP A 138 14.10 -1.81 3.29
N LYS A 139 13.60 -2.82 3.97
CA LYS A 139 12.67 -2.70 5.11
C LYS A 139 13.28 -3.15 6.43
N SER A 140 14.56 -3.62 6.41
CA SER A 140 15.30 -4.00 7.61
C SER A 140 16.04 -2.84 8.26
#